data_f8c1b82847336278a8a3f75b9ec09499
#
_entry.id   f8c1b82847336278a8a3f75b9ec09499
#
_cell.length_a   1.000
_cell.length_b   1.000
_cell.length_c   1.000
_cell.angle_alpha   90.00
_cell.angle_beta   90.00
_cell.angle_gamma   90.00
#
_symmetry.space_group_name_H-M   'P 1'
#
loop_
_entity.id
_entity.type
_entity.pdbx_description
1 polymer ?
#
loop_
_entity_poly.entity_id
_entity_poly.type
_entity_poly.pdbx_seq_one_letter_code
_entity_poly.pdbx_strand_id
1 'polypeptide(L)'
;MRYVVHDKKYHFKFAFDTETGAYVRTGILDENGKDTGVDPFMGSYPHLIDVGIMGHCIHGKTGLCAKAGIGCYQSGMLVEQPNMSVDDFRWIAEQSKGRCNQFALGGRGDPDQHEHFEEILKICRKNNLVPNFTTSGYGMTPEIAALCKKYCGAVAVSWYRSEYTLQAIQMLLEAGIKTNIHYVLGNNSIDEAIDRLTRNDFPKGINAVIFLLHKPAGQGTRANMLSVDDPRVAQFFAQVETRHPFKVGMDSCNVPGAIRFCTSILPESLDTCEGGRYSCYIGADMMMVPCSFDQKKRYEVSLRDMTIEDAWNSEAFERFRNRMRGACPGCEKKELCMGGCPLMPEIVFCDSDKRYVKEEEK
;
A
#
# COMPACT_ATOMS: atom_id res chain seq x y z
N MET A 1 -4.42 2.43 -21.84
CA MET A 1 -3.88 3.74 -22.32
C MET A 1 -2.59 4.03 -21.57
N ARG A 2 -1.54 4.40 -22.28
CA ARG A 2 -0.27 4.85 -21.67
C ARG A 2 -0.15 6.35 -21.78
N TYR A 3 0.30 6.98 -20.71
CA TYR A 3 0.61 8.41 -20.74
C TYR A 3 1.89 8.70 -19.94
N VAL A 4 2.51 9.83 -20.28
CA VAL A 4 3.71 10.33 -19.62
C VAL A 4 3.41 11.71 -19.07
N VAL A 5 3.75 11.93 -17.82
CA VAL A 5 3.60 13.22 -17.14
C VAL A 5 4.97 13.77 -16.80
N HIS A 6 5.16 15.07 -16.96
CA HIS A 6 6.33 15.79 -16.52
C HIS A 6 6.00 16.59 -15.26
N ASP A 7 6.54 16.15 -14.12
CA ASP A 7 6.52 16.96 -12.90
C ASP A 7 7.58 18.06 -13.01
N LYS A 8 7.10 19.27 -13.37
CA LYS A 8 7.99 20.41 -13.58
C LYS A 8 8.57 20.98 -12.29
N LYS A 9 7.91 20.74 -11.13
CA LYS A 9 8.34 21.28 -9.83
C LYS A 9 9.55 20.51 -9.33
N TYR A 10 9.56 19.19 -9.52
CA TYR A 10 10.62 18.29 -9.06
C TYR A 10 11.48 17.72 -10.20
N HIS A 11 11.31 18.25 -11.43
CA HIS A 11 12.13 17.97 -12.61
C HIS A 11 12.26 16.48 -12.94
N PHE A 12 11.18 15.70 -12.90
CA PHE A 12 11.20 14.30 -13.31
C PHE A 12 10.00 13.97 -14.20
N LYS A 13 10.04 12.81 -14.84
CA LYS A 13 8.91 12.26 -15.61
C LYS A 13 8.48 10.93 -15.02
N PHE A 14 7.19 10.64 -15.12
CA PHE A 14 6.68 9.30 -14.88
C PHE A 14 5.76 8.87 -16.01
N ALA A 15 5.69 7.54 -16.22
CA ALA A 15 4.76 6.92 -17.14
C ALA A 15 3.86 5.95 -16.38
N PHE A 16 2.58 5.92 -16.77
CA PHE A 16 1.58 5.01 -16.21
C PHE A 16 0.77 4.36 -17.33
N ASP A 17 0.53 3.06 -17.21
CA ASP A 17 -0.32 2.30 -18.11
C ASP A 17 -1.60 1.88 -17.38
N THR A 18 -2.74 2.44 -17.78
CA THR A 18 -4.05 2.19 -17.15
C THR A 18 -4.57 0.75 -17.33
N GLU A 19 -4.00 -0.02 -18.25
CA GLU A 19 -4.40 -1.41 -18.54
C GLU A 19 -3.58 -2.40 -17.74
N THR A 20 -2.26 -2.16 -17.69
CA THR A 20 -1.34 -3.06 -17.00
C THR A 20 -1.07 -2.64 -15.56
N GLY A 21 -1.32 -1.38 -15.19
CA GLY A 21 -0.94 -0.79 -13.92
C GLY A 21 0.58 -0.55 -13.81
N ALA A 22 1.32 -0.71 -14.90
CA ALA A 22 2.75 -0.45 -14.90
C ALA A 22 3.01 1.04 -14.66
N TYR A 23 3.85 1.32 -13.69
CA TYR A 23 4.32 2.64 -13.32
C TYR A 23 5.83 2.66 -13.31
N VAL A 24 6.41 3.65 -13.93
CA VAL A 24 7.86 3.91 -13.89
C VAL A 24 8.08 5.41 -13.79
N ARG A 25 9.12 5.84 -13.08
CA ARG A 25 9.56 7.23 -13.03
C ARG A 25 11.05 7.34 -13.31
N THR A 26 11.46 8.46 -13.83
CA THR A 26 12.88 8.82 -13.94
C THR A 26 13.39 9.34 -12.59
N GLY A 27 14.70 9.41 -12.44
CA GLY A 27 15.31 10.33 -11.50
C GLY A 27 15.10 11.80 -11.91
N ILE A 28 15.73 12.71 -11.21
CA ILE A 28 15.77 14.13 -11.57
C ILE A 28 16.37 14.29 -12.96
N LEU A 29 15.73 15.09 -13.82
CA LEU A 29 16.26 15.38 -15.15
C LEU A 29 17.21 16.58 -15.07
N ASP A 30 18.34 16.48 -15.74
CA ASP A 30 19.28 17.59 -15.91
C ASP A 30 18.70 18.66 -16.88
N GLU A 31 19.45 19.74 -17.13
CA GLU A 31 19.10 20.82 -18.03
C GLU A 31 18.86 20.39 -19.48
N ASN A 32 19.43 19.25 -19.89
CA ASN A 32 19.27 18.66 -21.22
C ASN A 32 18.09 17.63 -21.24
N GLY A 33 17.40 17.43 -20.12
CA GLY A 33 16.30 16.47 -19.98
C GLY A 33 16.75 15.03 -19.88
N LYS A 34 18.03 14.77 -19.56
CA LYS A 34 18.59 13.44 -19.33
C LYS A 34 18.35 13.03 -17.86
N ASP A 35 18.02 11.76 -17.67
CA ASP A 35 17.87 11.17 -16.35
C ASP A 35 19.22 11.07 -15.62
N THR A 36 19.28 11.66 -14.42
CA THR A 36 20.49 11.63 -13.58
C THR A 36 20.57 10.40 -12.69
N GLY A 37 19.48 9.61 -12.58
CA GLY A 37 19.37 8.50 -11.64
C GLY A 37 19.19 8.94 -10.17
N VAL A 38 19.14 10.25 -9.88
CA VAL A 38 18.91 10.77 -8.53
C VAL A 38 17.41 10.78 -8.22
N ASP A 39 16.99 10.15 -7.12
CA ASP A 39 15.58 10.13 -6.70
C ASP A 39 15.07 11.57 -6.45
N PRO A 40 13.96 12.00 -7.08
CA PRO A 40 13.38 13.35 -6.87
C PRO A 40 12.78 13.53 -5.48
N PHE A 41 12.83 12.50 -4.68
CA PHE A 41 12.32 12.38 -3.31
C PHE A 41 10.78 12.42 -3.21
N MET A 42 10.08 13.30 -3.91
CA MET A 42 8.61 13.38 -3.89
C MET A 42 8.04 13.95 -5.20
N GLY A 43 6.75 13.71 -5.42
CA GLY A 43 5.98 14.37 -6.47
C GLY A 43 5.27 15.62 -5.98
N SER A 44 4.88 16.50 -6.92
CA SER A 44 4.09 17.70 -6.65
C SER A 44 2.65 17.38 -6.18
N TYR A 45 2.23 16.13 -6.38
CA TYR A 45 0.93 15.58 -5.97
C TYR A 45 1.06 14.06 -5.75
N PRO A 46 0.21 13.41 -4.92
CA PRO A 46 0.26 11.96 -4.78
C PRO A 46 -0.12 11.24 -6.09
N HIS A 47 0.71 10.29 -6.51
CA HIS A 47 0.45 9.47 -7.71
C HIS A 47 -0.50 8.30 -7.41
N LEU A 48 -0.54 7.87 -6.15
CA LEU A 48 -1.48 6.91 -5.59
C LEU A 48 -2.14 7.51 -4.35
N ILE A 49 -3.45 7.38 -4.25
CA ILE A 49 -4.18 7.71 -3.02
C ILE A 49 -4.89 6.45 -2.52
N ASP A 50 -4.56 6.05 -1.29
CA ASP A 50 -5.36 5.08 -0.56
C ASP A 50 -6.60 5.79 -0.03
N VAL A 51 -7.79 5.41 -0.52
CA VAL A 51 -9.06 6.03 -0.09
C VAL A 51 -9.84 5.05 0.77
N GLY A 52 -9.92 5.37 2.05
CA GLY A 52 -10.68 4.60 3.03
C GLY A 52 -12.17 4.88 2.93
N ILE A 53 -12.84 4.30 1.94
CA ILE A 53 -14.29 4.48 1.73
C ILE A 53 -15.15 3.84 2.82
N MET A 54 -14.60 2.81 3.51
CA MET A 54 -15.32 2.08 4.56
C MET A 54 -15.03 2.67 5.94
N GLY A 55 -16.08 3.12 6.63
CA GLY A 55 -16.01 3.64 8.00
C GLY A 55 -16.24 2.58 9.08
N HIS A 56 -16.81 1.43 8.73
CA HIS A 56 -17.09 0.30 9.62
C HIS A 56 -16.76 -1.04 8.96
N CYS A 57 -16.71 -2.10 9.74
CA CYS A 57 -16.35 -3.43 9.28
C CYS A 57 -17.33 -4.49 9.77
N ILE A 58 -17.96 -5.23 8.85
CA ILE A 58 -18.81 -6.37 9.19
C ILE A 58 -18.01 -7.51 9.83
N HIS A 59 -16.74 -7.68 9.44
CA HIS A 59 -15.85 -8.70 10.02
C HIS A 59 -15.45 -8.36 11.46
N GLY A 60 -15.48 -7.09 11.84
CA GLY A 60 -15.31 -6.66 13.21
C GLY A 60 -16.34 -7.34 14.13
N LYS A 61 -17.60 -7.41 13.71
CA LYS A 61 -18.68 -8.06 14.45
C LYS A 61 -18.59 -9.58 14.43
N THR A 62 -18.11 -10.19 13.36
CA THR A 62 -18.01 -11.66 13.20
C THR A 62 -16.71 -12.27 13.71
N GLY A 63 -15.67 -11.46 13.88
CA GLY A 63 -14.34 -11.90 14.28
C GLY A 63 -13.60 -12.71 13.21
N LEU A 64 -13.98 -12.65 11.93
CA LEU A 64 -13.37 -13.46 10.85
C LEU A 64 -11.87 -13.21 10.70
N CYS A 65 -11.43 -11.95 10.73
CA CYS A 65 -9.99 -11.63 10.66
C CYS A 65 -9.21 -12.21 11.83
N ALA A 66 -9.75 -12.09 13.06
CA ALA A 66 -9.12 -12.63 14.25
C ALA A 66 -9.00 -14.16 14.20
N LYS A 67 -10.04 -14.86 13.67
CA LYS A 67 -10.01 -16.32 13.44
C LYS A 67 -8.94 -16.71 12.41
N ALA A 68 -8.63 -15.84 11.46
CA ALA A 68 -7.55 -16.03 10.49
C ALA A 68 -6.15 -15.66 11.06
N GLY A 69 -6.07 -15.26 12.32
CA GLY A 69 -4.82 -14.84 12.97
C GLY A 69 -4.34 -13.44 12.58
N ILE A 70 -5.24 -12.61 12.03
CA ILE A 70 -4.92 -11.26 11.56
C ILE A 70 -5.40 -10.22 12.55
N GLY A 71 -4.48 -9.41 13.08
CA GLY A 71 -4.79 -8.20 13.85
C GLY A 71 -5.09 -7.03 12.91
N CYS A 72 -6.34 -6.54 12.95
CA CYS A 72 -6.76 -5.43 12.10
C CYS A 72 -6.08 -4.12 12.47
N TYR A 73 -5.24 -3.57 11.59
CA TYR A 73 -4.55 -2.31 11.83
C TYR A 73 -5.49 -1.08 11.86
N GLN A 74 -6.66 -1.17 11.22
CA GLN A 74 -7.70 -0.13 11.23
C GLN A 74 -8.64 -0.21 12.43
N SER A 75 -8.42 -1.15 13.35
CA SER A 75 -9.27 -1.36 14.53
C SER A 75 -10.76 -1.55 14.20
N GLY A 76 -11.06 -2.23 13.11
CA GLY A 76 -12.43 -2.38 12.57
C GLY A 76 -13.43 -3.03 13.53
N MET A 77 -12.95 -3.71 14.59
CA MET A 77 -13.80 -4.25 15.67
C MET A 77 -14.21 -3.18 16.72
N LEU A 78 -13.44 -2.10 16.82
CA LEU A 78 -13.56 -1.12 17.92
C LEU A 78 -14.13 0.21 17.46
N VAL A 79 -14.07 0.50 16.17
CA VAL A 79 -14.46 1.79 15.61
C VAL A 79 -15.57 1.59 14.59
N GLU A 80 -16.70 2.28 14.78
CA GLU A 80 -17.81 2.31 13.85
C GLU A 80 -18.14 3.77 13.52
N GLN A 81 -18.05 4.12 12.24
CA GLN A 81 -18.43 5.43 11.71
C GLN A 81 -19.09 5.23 10.35
N PRO A 82 -19.82 6.22 9.81
CA PRO A 82 -20.39 6.14 8.47
C PRO A 82 -19.32 5.85 7.40
N ASN A 83 -19.71 5.15 6.35
CA ASN A 83 -18.92 5.04 5.14
C ASN A 83 -18.77 6.43 4.52
N MET A 84 -17.74 6.60 3.65
CA MET A 84 -17.53 7.86 2.93
C MET A 84 -18.74 8.14 2.04
N SER A 85 -19.25 9.37 2.07
CA SER A 85 -20.34 9.75 1.18
C SER A 85 -19.87 9.78 -0.28
N VAL A 86 -20.77 9.52 -1.22
CA VAL A 86 -20.48 9.61 -2.66
C VAL A 86 -20.03 11.03 -3.04
N ASP A 87 -20.54 12.06 -2.38
CA ASP A 87 -20.16 13.46 -2.66
C ASP A 87 -18.74 13.77 -2.19
N ASP A 88 -18.35 13.29 -0.99
CA ASP A 88 -16.96 13.40 -0.52
C ASP A 88 -16.00 12.64 -1.46
N PHE A 89 -16.37 11.42 -1.86
CA PHE A 89 -15.57 10.64 -2.79
C PHE A 89 -15.45 11.32 -4.17
N ARG A 90 -16.54 11.89 -4.67
CA ARG A 90 -16.54 12.65 -5.94
C ARG A 90 -15.62 13.84 -5.86
N TRP A 91 -15.65 14.59 -4.76
CA TRP A 91 -14.77 15.73 -4.53
C TRP A 91 -13.28 15.30 -4.56
N ILE A 92 -12.92 14.20 -3.86
CA ILE A 92 -11.54 13.64 -3.90
C ILE A 92 -11.15 13.29 -5.33
N ALA A 93 -12.02 12.61 -6.07
CA ALA A 93 -11.74 12.16 -7.43
C ALA A 93 -11.57 13.34 -8.42
N GLU A 94 -12.39 14.39 -8.29
CA GLU A 94 -12.30 15.59 -9.12
C GLU A 94 -11.01 16.37 -8.87
N GLN A 95 -10.58 16.50 -7.62
CA GLN A 95 -9.29 17.11 -7.27
C GLN A 95 -8.08 16.31 -7.77
N SER A 96 -8.22 15.00 -7.90
CA SER A 96 -7.17 14.08 -8.31
C SER A 96 -7.05 13.93 -9.83
N LYS A 97 -8.03 14.41 -10.59
CA LYS A 97 -8.10 14.25 -12.04
C LYS A 97 -6.88 14.84 -12.76
N GLY A 98 -6.20 13.99 -13.54
CA GLY A 98 -5.01 14.38 -14.31
C GLY A 98 -3.75 14.60 -13.45
N ARG A 99 -3.80 14.34 -12.16
CA ARG A 99 -2.70 14.52 -11.19
C ARG A 99 -2.34 13.23 -10.49
N CYS A 100 -3.33 12.39 -10.19
CA CYS A 100 -3.18 11.07 -9.59
C CYS A 100 -3.46 9.98 -10.64
N ASN A 101 -2.83 8.82 -10.52
CA ASN A 101 -2.95 7.72 -11.47
C ASN A 101 -4.03 6.71 -11.06
N GLN A 102 -4.10 6.39 -9.77
CA GLN A 102 -4.91 5.30 -9.26
C GLN A 102 -5.35 5.54 -7.81
N PHE A 103 -6.48 4.95 -7.48
CA PHE A 103 -6.97 4.87 -6.11
C PHE A 103 -6.89 3.42 -5.63
N ALA A 104 -6.35 3.23 -4.42
CA ALA A 104 -6.48 1.99 -3.68
C ALA A 104 -7.63 2.15 -2.69
N LEU A 105 -8.78 1.55 -3.00
CA LEU A 105 -9.95 1.63 -2.13
C LEU A 105 -9.79 0.70 -0.93
N GLY A 106 -10.14 1.18 0.25
CA GLY A 106 -9.97 0.47 1.50
C GLY A 106 -10.80 1.06 2.64
N GLY A 107 -10.20 1.10 3.81
CA GLY A 107 -10.80 1.59 5.04
C GLY A 107 -10.95 0.50 6.09
N ARG A 108 -11.95 0.62 6.96
CA ARG A 108 -12.19 -0.34 8.06
C ARG A 108 -12.85 -1.63 7.64
N GLY A 109 -13.38 -1.72 6.42
CA GLY A 109 -14.06 -2.90 5.89
C GLY A 109 -13.66 -3.18 4.44
N ASP A 110 -14.31 -4.17 3.86
CA ASP A 110 -14.11 -4.52 2.46
C ASP A 110 -14.83 -3.52 1.55
N PRO A 111 -14.16 -2.85 0.61
CA PRO A 111 -14.74 -1.83 -0.26
C PRO A 111 -15.92 -2.30 -1.11
N ASP A 112 -15.94 -3.57 -1.50
CA ASP A 112 -17.02 -4.20 -2.24
C ASP A 112 -18.34 -4.35 -1.44
N GLN A 113 -18.29 -4.06 -0.14
CA GLN A 113 -19.47 -3.98 0.74
C GLN A 113 -20.01 -2.56 0.90
N HIS A 114 -19.43 -1.57 0.21
CA HIS A 114 -19.95 -0.20 0.24
C HIS A 114 -21.28 -0.11 -0.51
N GLU A 115 -22.29 0.54 0.09
CA GLU A 115 -23.64 0.68 -0.45
C GLU A 115 -23.71 1.31 -1.85
N HIS A 116 -22.69 2.12 -2.21
CA HIS A 116 -22.55 2.78 -3.52
C HIS A 116 -21.30 2.31 -4.29
N PHE A 117 -20.87 1.06 -4.10
CA PHE A 117 -19.60 0.56 -4.68
C PHE A 117 -19.49 0.78 -6.19
N GLU A 118 -20.53 0.42 -6.96
CA GLU A 118 -20.51 0.61 -8.42
C GLU A 118 -20.39 2.09 -8.81
N GLU A 119 -21.09 2.99 -8.10
CA GLU A 119 -21.02 4.43 -8.37
C GLU A 119 -19.60 4.98 -8.11
N ILE A 120 -18.97 4.56 -7.02
CA ILE A 120 -17.58 4.89 -6.68
C ILE A 120 -16.63 4.47 -7.81
N LEU A 121 -16.76 3.24 -8.32
CA LEU A 121 -15.94 2.77 -9.44
C LEU A 121 -16.16 3.59 -10.71
N LYS A 122 -17.40 3.97 -11.02
CA LYS A 122 -17.73 4.84 -12.16
C LYS A 122 -17.12 6.24 -12.01
N ILE A 123 -17.17 6.82 -10.80
CA ILE A 123 -16.54 8.12 -10.51
C ILE A 123 -15.03 8.06 -10.77
N CYS A 124 -14.34 7.02 -10.31
CA CYS A 124 -12.92 6.84 -10.62
C CYS A 124 -12.66 6.93 -12.12
N ARG A 125 -13.35 6.11 -12.92
CA ARG A 125 -13.11 6.05 -14.36
C ARG A 125 -13.48 7.33 -15.09
N LYS A 126 -14.54 8.02 -14.67
CA LYS A 126 -14.92 9.36 -15.20
C LYS A 126 -13.80 10.40 -14.99
N ASN A 127 -13.00 10.24 -13.95
CA ASN A 127 -11.90 11.13 -13.62
C ASN A 127 -10.52 10.60 -14.08
N ASN A 128 -10.49 9.57 -14.95
CA ASN A 128 -9.28 8.90 -15.45
C ASN A 128 -8.41 8.26 -14.35
N LEU A 129 -9.02 7.90 -13.21
CA LEU A 129 -8.38 7.19 -12.13
C LEU A 129 -8.62 5.69 -12.26
N VAL A 130 -7.61 4.88 -11.96
CA VAL A 130 -7.74 3.42 -11.94
C VAL A 130 -8.08 2.98 -10.52
N PRO A 131 -9.31 2.47 -10.25
CA PRO A 131 -9.62 1.91 -8.95
C PRO A 131 -9.01 0.51 -8.83
N ASN A 132 -8.36 0.28 -7.68
CA ASN A 132 -7.93 -1.01 -7.20
C ASN A 132 -8.44 -1.16 -5.77
N PHE A 133 -8.57 -2.38 -5.25
CA PHE A 133 -8.93 -2.55 -3.85
C PHE A 133 -8.47 -3.90 -3.30
N THR A 134 -8.53 -4.01 -1.97
CA THR A 134 -8.31 -5.25 -1.24
C THR A 134 -9.60 -5.66 -0.54
N THR A 135 -9.98 -6.93 -0.66
CA THR A 135 -11.13 -7.53 0.02
C THR A 135 -10.69 -8.77 0.80
N SER A 136 -11.47 -9.16 1.79
CA SER A 136 -11.36 -10.49 2.41
C SER A 136 -11.93 -11.59 1.51
N GLY A 137 -12.75 -11.21 0.55
CA GLY A 137 -13.55 -12.07 -0.31
C GLY A 137 -14.88 -12.51 0.28
N TYR A 138 -15.18 -12.14 1.52
CA TYR A 138 -16.47 -12.47 2.13
C TYR A 138 -17.62 -11.70 1.45
N GLY A 139 -18.61 -12.43 0.94
CA GLY A 139 -19.73 -11.84 0.22
C GLY A 139 -19.43 -11.48 -1.24
N MET A 140 -18.27 -11.88 -1.78
CA MET A 140 -17.99 -11.76 -3.22
C MET A 140 -19.03 -12.53 -4.03
N THR A 141 -19.56 -11.91 -5.09
CA THR A 141 -20.50 -12.53 -6.02
C THR A 141 -20.03 -12.40 -7.45
N PRO A 142 -20.55 -13.21 -8.40
CA PRO A 142 -20.23 -13.06 -9.82
C PRO A 142 -20.53 -11.65 -10.37
N GLU A 143 -21.58 -10.98 -9.87
CA GLU A 143 -21.94 -9.62 -10.26
C GLU A 143 -20.89 -8.60 -9.79
N ILE A 144 -20.40 -8.72 -8.56
CA ILE A 144 -19.31 -7.88 -8.03
C ILE A 144 -18.03 -8.15 -8.84
N ALA A 145 -17.70 -9.42 -9.12
CA ALA A 145 -16.54 -9.77 -9.93
C ALA A 145 -16.63 -9.18 -11.37
N ALA A 146 -17.82 -9.16 -11.95
CA ALA A 146 -18.06 -8.53 -13.25
C ALA A 146 -17.88 -7.01 -13.22
N LEU A 147 -18.32 -6.33 -12.14
CA LEU A 147 -18.02 -4.90 -11.92
C LEU A 147 -16.53 -4.65 -11.79
N CYS A 148 -15.83 -5.50 -11.04
CA CYS A 148 -14.37 -5.42 -10.92
C CYS A 148 -13.68 -5.53 -12.29
N LYS A 149 -14.10 -6.50 -13.11
CA LYS A 149 -13.57 -6.65 -14.48
C LYS A 149 -13.79 -5.41 -15.34
N LYS A 150 -14.95 -4.78 -15.19
CA LYS A 150 -15.32 -3.61 -15.98
C LYS A 150 -14.55 -2.34 -15.58
N TYR A 151 -14.30 -2.16 -14.30
CA TYR A 151 -13.82 -0.89 -13.77
C TYR A 151 -12.45 -0.95 -13.11
N CYS A 152 -12.07 -2.05 -12.45
CA CYS A 152 -10.83 -2.11 -11.69
C CYS A 152 -9.59 -2.41 -12.55
N GLY A 153 -8.43 -1.99 -12.10
CA GLY A 153 -7.15 -2.38 -12.67
C GLY A 153 -6.70 -3.75 -12.15
N ALA A 154 -6.88 -3.97 -10.85
CA ALA A 154 -6.62 -5.23 -10.15
C ALA A 154 -7.47 -5.32 -8.88
N VAL A 155 -7.65 -6.54 -8.37
CA VAL A 155 -8.24 -6.81 -7.05
C VAL A 155 -7.27 -7.67 -6.27
N ALA A 156 -7.01 -7.32 -5.01
CA ALA A 156 -6.27 -8.16 -4.10
C ALA A 156 -7.23 -8.84 -3.12
N VAL A 157 -6.98 -10.12 -2.83
CA VAL A 157 -7.72 -10.86 -1.81
C VAL A 157 -6.78 -11.14 -0.64
N SER A 158 -7.21 -10.76 0.57
CA SER A 158 -6.47 -11.03 1.80
C SER A 158 -6.39 -12.53 2.06
N TRP A 159 -5.19 -13.05 2.32
CA TRP A 159 -4.96 -14.48 2.50
C TRP A 159 -5.45 -14.99 3.87
N TYR A 160 -6.75 -15.21 3.99
CA TYR A 160 -7.36 -15.73 5.22
C TYR A 160 -7.52 -17.25 5.25
N ARG A 161 -7.14 -17.95 4.17
CA ARG A 161 -7.15 -19.43 4.05
C ARG A 161 -8.56 -20.03 4.18
N SER A 162 -9.59 -19.19 4.15
CA SER A 162 -10.97 -19.59 4.29
C SER A 162 -11.58 -20.02 2.96
N GLU A 163 -12.66 -20.77 3.02
CA GLU A 163 -13.40 -21.17 1.82
C GLU A 163 -13.87 -19.96 1.01
N TYR A 164 -14.42 -18.93 1.66
CA TYR A 164 -14.86 -17.71 0.98
C TYR A 164 -13.70 -16.95 0.31
N THR A 165 -12.49 -16.97 0.89
CA THR A 165 -11.29 -16.39 0.27
C THR A 165 -10.95 -17.12 -1.04
N LEU A 166 -10.95 -18.45 -1.03
CA LEU A 166 -10.66 -19.25 -2.22
C LEU A 166 -11.74 -19.11 -3.29
N GLN A 167 -13.01 -19.09 -2.89
CA GLN A 167 -14.14 -18.84 -3.79
C GLN A 167 -14.07 -17.46 -4.44
N ALA A 168 -13.75 -16.41 -3.70
CA ALA A 168 -13.58 -15.06 -4.22
C ALA A 168 -12.43 -14.98 -5.24
N ILE A 169 -11.28 -15.59 -4.93
CA ILE A 169 -10.16 -15.69 -5.88
C ILE A 169 -10.63 -16.37 -7.17
N GLN A 170 -11.35 -17.48 -7.07
CA GLN A 170 -11.85 -18.22 -8.23
C GLN A 170 -12.80 -17.36 -9.07
N MET A 171 -13.80 -16.69 -8.45
CA MET A 171 -14.74 -15.81 -9.16
C MET A 171 -14.04 -14.66 -9.89
N LEU A 172 -13.04 -14.04 -9.26
CA LEU A 172 -12.26 -12.95 -9.86
C LEU A 172 -11.42 -13.44 -11.05
N LEU A 173 -10.82 -14.63 -10.93
CA LEU A 173 -10.07 -15.25 -12.03
C LEU A 173 -10.99 -15.63 -13.21
N GLU A 174 -12.16 -16.20 -12.95
CA GLU A 174 -13.17 -16.53 -13.95
C GLU A 174 -13.70 -15.29 -14.68
N ALA A 175 -13.89 -14.19 -13.95
CA ALA A 175 -14.23 -12.89 -14.53
C ALA A 175 -13.07 -12.30 -15.36
N GLY A 176 -11.86 -12.83 -15.25
CA GLY A 176 -10.67 -12.38 -15.98
C GLY A 176 -10.09 -11.06 -15.51
N ILE A 177 -10.28 -10.70 -14.22
CA ILE A 177 -9.60 -9.56 -13.60
C ILE A 177 -8.22 -9.99 -13.08
N LYS A 178 -7.23 -9.07 -13.09
CA LYS A 178 -5.96 -9.29 -12.39
C LYS A 178 -6.22 -9.48 -10.92
N THR A 179 -5.97 -10.69 -10.43
CA THR A 179 -6.19 -11.08 -9.04
C THR A 179 -4.85 -11.25 -8.33
N ASN A 180 -4.66 -10.51 -7.26
CA ASN A 180 -3.49 -10.63 -6.38
C ASN A 180 -3.90 -11.25 -5.05
N ILE A 181 -2.93 -11.80 -4.34
CA ILE A 181 -3.06 -12.18 -2.93
C ILE A 181 -2.30 -11.16 -2.09
N HIS A 182 -2.93 -10.61 -1.06
CA HIS A 182 -2.27 -9.88 0.01
C HIS A 182 -2.01 -10.81 1.19
N TYR A 183 -0.74 -11.05 1.48
CA TYR A 183 -0.28 -11.94 2.54
C TYR A 183 0.38 -11.13 3.65
N VAL A 184 -0.21 -11.13 4.85
CA VAL A 184 0.41 -10.47 6.02
C VAL A 184 1.54 -11.34 6.53
N LEU A 185 2.77 -10.84 6.43
CA LEU A 185 4.00 -11.51 6.85
C LEU A 185 4.33 -11.12 8.29
N GLY A 186 4.22 -12.05 9.20
CA GLY A 186 4.50 -11.89 10.61
C GLY A 186 5.02 -13.20 11.23
N ASN A 187 5.33 -13.16 12.52
CA ASN A 187 5.88 -14.30 13.24
C ASN A 187 5.00 -15.57 13.15
N ASN A 188 3.68 -15.40 13.13
CA ASN A 188 2.72 -16.50 13.04
C ASN A 188 2.45 -17.01 11.62
N SER A 189 3.03 -16.41 10.60
CA SER A 189 2.73 -16.70 9.20
C SER A 189 3.97 -16.91 8.31
N ILE A 190 5.17 -16.61 8.80
CA ILE A 190 6.40 -16.68 7.99
C ILE A 190 6.74 -18.12 7.58
N ASP A 191 6.51 -19.11 8.43
CA ASP A 191 6.79 -20.51 8.11
C ASP A 191 5.88 -20.99 6.95
N GLU A 192 4.58 -20.62 6.97
CA GLU A 192 3.67 -20.90 5.86
C GLU A 192 4.10 -20.17 4.60
N ALA A 193 4.54 -18.91 4.71
CA ALA A 193 4.99 -18.13 3.55
C ALA A 193 6.17 -18.80 2.84
N ILE A 194 7.17 -19.24 3.62
CA ILE A 194 8.35 -19.97 3.12
C ILE A 194 7.93 -21.27 2.44
N ASP A 195 7.09 -22.07 3.12
CA ASP A 195 6.63 -23.34 2.60
C ASP A 195 5.84 -23.19 1.27
N ARG A 196 4.92 -22.24 1.20
CA ARG A 196 4.13 -21.97 -0.01
C ARG A 196 4.98 -21.44 -1.17
N LEU A 197 5.96 -20.58 -0.91
CA LEU A 197 6.91 -20.13 -1.94
C LEU A 197 7.76 -21.30 -2.43
N THR A 198 8.29 -22.13 -1.53
CA THR A 198 9.10 -23.30 -1.87
C THR A 198 8.32 -24.29 -2.75
N ARG A 199 7.06 -24.54 -2.44
CA ARG A 199 6.21 -25.49 -3.19
C ARG A 199 5.46 -24.84 -4.35
N ASN A 200 5.49 -23.51 -4.47
CA ASN A 200 4.63 -22.75 -5.39
C ASN A 200 3.13 -23.03 -5.18
N ASP A 201 2.72 -23.18 -3.92
CA ASP A 201 1.37 -23.60 -3.52
C ASP A 201 0.46 -22.42 -3.18
N PHE A 202 0.22 -21.57 -4.19
CA PHE A 202 -0.85 -20.57 -4.20
C PHE A 202 -1.84 -20.90 -5.33
N PRO A 203 -3.08 -20.36 -5.29
CA PRO A 203 -4.07 -20.61 -6.33
C PRO A 203 -3.53 -20.32 -7.74
N LYS A 204 -3.74 -21.25 -8.66
CA LYS A 204 -3.25 -21.12 -10.04
C LYS A 204 -3.96 -19.97 -10.76
N GLY A 205 -3.21 -19.24 -11.59
CA GLY A 205 -3.75 -18.15 -12.41
C GLY A 205 -3.72 -16.77 -11.74
N ILE A 206 -3.35 -16.67 -10.47
CA ILE A 206 -3.16 -15.37 -9.82
C ILE A 206 -2.02 -14.59 -10.50
N ASN A 207 -2.15 -13.26 -10.49
CA ASN A 207 -1.13 -12.38 -11.06
C ASN A 207 0.08 -12.22 -10.12
N ALA A 208 -0.17 -12.04 -8.82
CA ALA A 208 0.89 -11.82 -7.84
C ALA A 208 0.50 -12.25 -6.41
N VAL A 209 1.51 -12.56 -5.61
CA VAL A 209 1.42 -12.58 -4.13
C VAL A 209 2.22 -11.39 -3.61
N ILE A 210 1.57 -10.52 -2.83
CA ILE A 210 2.17 -9.33 -2.25
C ILE A 210 2.30 -9.54 -0.74
N PHE A 211 3.52 -9.60 -0.25
CA PHE A 211 3.82 -9.75 1.18
C PHE A 211 3.81 -8.40 1.88
N LEU A 212 2.88 -8.24 2.82
CA LEU A 212 2.70 -7.05 3.64
C LEU A 212 3.32 -7.29 5.02
N LEU A 213 4.37 -6.58 5.36
CA LEU A 213 5.01 -6.75 6.67
C LEU A 213 4.02 -6.43 7.80
N HIS A 214 3.91 -7.34 8.77
CA HIS A 214 3.07 -7.12 9.95
C HIS A 214 3.53 -5.89 10.74
N LYS A 215 2.55 -5.08 11.15
CA LYS A 215 2.77 -3.86 11.93
C LYS A 215 1.98 -3.91 13.22
N PRO A 216 2.57 -3.56 14.37
CA PRO A 216 1.91 -3.53 15.67
C PRO A 216 1.02 -2.27 15.81
N ALA A 217 0.08 -2.10 14.87
CA ALA A 217 -0.87 -0.99 14.80
C ALA A 217 -2.30 -1.51 14.97
N GLY A 218 -3.19 -0.69 15.53
CA GLY A 218 -4.55 -1.06 15.81
C GLY A 218 -4.61 -2.29 16.71
N GLN A 219 -5.12 -3.40 16.18
CA GLN A 219 -5.19 -4.69 16.87
C GLN A 219 -3.97 -5.61 16.58
N GLY A 220 -3.02 -5.13 15.77
CA GLY A 220 -1.74 -5.82 15.55
C GLY A 220 -0.90 -5.82 16.81
N THR A 221 -0.30 -6.96 17.17
CA THR A 221 0.49 -7.15 18.38
C THR A 221 1.99 -7.16 18.12
N ARG A 222 2.78 -6.70 19.09
CA ARG A 222 4.26 -6.81 19.02
C ARG A 222 4.74 -8.26 19.00
N ALA A 223 4.00 -9.19 19.57
CA ALA A 223 4.33 -10.62 19.56
C ALA A 223 4.36 -11.21 18.14
N ASN A 224 3.66 -10.60 17.20
CA ASN A 224 3.64 -11.05 15.81
C ASN A 224 4.66 -10.30 14.90
N MET A 225 5.47 -9.40 15.46
CA MET A 225 6.58 -8.79 14.73
C MET A 225 7.67 -9.80 14.44
N LEU A 226 8.32 -9.65 13.30
CA LEU A 226 9.53 -10.38 12.95
C LEU A 226 10.77 -9.59 13.40
N SER A 227 11.76 -10.30 13.94
CA SER A 227 13.08 -9.74 14.22
C SER A 227 13.98 -9.90 13.00
N VAL A 228 14.89 -8.95 12.79
CA VAL A 228 15.93 -9.07 11.77
C VAL A 228 16.89 -10.24 12.02
N ASP A 229 17.03 -10.66 13.28
CA ASP A 229 17.88 -11.80 13.70
C ASP A 229 17.17 -13.15 13.60
N ASP A 230 15.88 -13.17 13.24
CA ASP A 230 15.17 -14.41 13.02
C ASP A 230 15.66 -15.08 11.72
N PRO A 231 16.24 -16.29 11.78
CA PRO A 231 16.80 -16.95 10.59
C PRO A 231 15.75 -17.21 9.50
N ARG A 232 14.46 -17.30 9.88
CA ARG A 232 13.36 -17.44 8.92
C ARG A 232 13.21 -16.22 8.01
N VAL A 233 13.60 -15.03 8.48
CA VAL A 233 13.57 -13.82 7.65
C VAL A 233 14.54 -13.94 6.48
N ALA A 234 15.78 -14.34 6.73
CA ALA A 234 16.75 -14.59 5.66
C ALA A 234 16.27 -15.72 4.71
N GLN A 235 15.70 -16.79 5.25
CA GLN A 235 15.14 -17.89 4.45
C GLN A 235 13.95 -17.41 3.58
N PHE A 236 13.07 -16.56 4.10
CA PHE A 236 11.98 -15.99 3.34
C PHE A 236 12.49 -15.17 2.16
N PHE A 237 13.44 -14.25 2.36
CA PHE A 237 14.00 -13.45 1.28
C PHE A 237 14.75 -14.30 0.23
N ALA A 238 15.41 -15.38 0.65
CA ALA A 238 16.01 -16.33 -0.29
C ALA A 238 14.95 -17.01 -1.18
N GLN A 239 13.75 -17.32 -0.65
CA GLN A 239 12.65 -17.85 -1.46
C GLN A 239 12.06 -16.79 -2.40
N VAL A 240 11.98 -15.52 -1.98
CA VAL A 240 11.52 -14.41 -2.84
C VAL A 240 12.35 -14.30 -4.11
N GLU A 241 13.65 -14.56 -4.06
CA GLU A 241 14.57 -14.51 -5.22
C GLU A 241 14.46 -15.73 -6.16
N THR A 242 13.73 -16.77 -5.78
CA THR A 242 13.54 -17.94 -6.66
C THR A 242 12.48 -17.66 -7.74
N ARG A 243 12.43 -18.50 -8.76
CA ARG A 243 11.45 -18.36 -9.84
C ARG A 243 10.10 -18.97 -9.43
N HIS A 244 9.04 -18.15 -9.57
CA HIS A 244 7.67 -18.56 -9.30
C HIS A 244 6.78 -18.47 -10.54
N PRO A 245 5.66 -19.22 -10.62
CA PRO A 245 4.68 -19.12 -11.72
C PRO A 245 3.78 -17.88 -11.60
N PHE A 246 3.93 -17.10 -10.54
CA PHE A 246 3.26 -15.82 -10.26
C PHE A 246 4.33 -14.78 -9.89
N LYS A 247 3.96 -13.51 -9.90
CA LYS A 247 4.86 -12.44 -9.42
C LYS A 247 4.90 -12.46 -7.90
N VAL A 248 6.08 -12.24 -7.35
CA VAL A 248 6.25 -11.96 -5.92
C VAL A 248 6.50 -10.47 -5.74
N GLY A 249 5.72 -9.83 -4.89
CA GLY A 249 5.89 -8.44 -4.53
C GLY A 249 5.90 -8.26 -3.02
N MET A 250 6.31 -7.09 -2.58
CA MET A 250 6.40 -6.72 -1.16
C MET A 250 5.92 -5.29 -0.97
N ASP A 251 5.35 -4.98 0.20
CA ASP A 251 5.17 -3.58 0.56
C ASP A 251 6.54 -2.91 0.83
N SER A 252 6.59 -1.60 0.70
CA SER A 252 7.83 -0.83 0.89
C SER A 252 8.44 -0.97 2.30
N CYS A 253 7.68 -1.46 3.28
CA CYS A 253 8.21 -1.75 4.62
C CYS A 253 9.16 -2.95 4.63
N ASN A 254 9.11 -3.83 3.63
CA ASN A 254 10.03 -4.95 3.43
C ASN A 254 11.34 -4.55 2.71
N VAL A 255 11.42 -3.35 2.12
CA VAL A 255 12.61 -2.91 1.35
C VAL A 255 13.91 -3.00 2.14
N PRO A 256 13.98 -2.60 3.44
CA PRO A 256 15.21 -2.81 4.22
C PRO A 256 15.67 -4.27 4.30
N GLY A 257 14.70 -5.20 4.40
CA GLY A 257 15.00 -6.64 4.37
C GLY A 257 15.47 -7.10 2.99
N ALA A 258 14.85 -6.63 1.91
CA ALA A 258 15.31 -6.93 0.56
C ALA A 258 16.75 -6.44 0.32
N ILE A 259 17.08 -5.22 0.73
CA ILE A 259 18.43 -4.65 0.63
C ILE A 259 19.46 -5.48 1.44
N ARG A 260 19.03 -6.05 2.58
CA ARG A 260 19.92 -6.81 3.46
C ARG A 260 20.13 -8.25 3.00
N PHE A 261 19.09 -8.92 2.57
CA PHE A 261 19.09 -10.39 2.39
C PHE A 261 19.05 -10.83 0.93
N CYS A 262 18.57 -9.99 0.01
CA CYS A 262 18.56 -10.33 -1.41
C CYS A 262 19.89 -9.97 -2.08
N THR A 263 20.28 -10.79 -3.05
CA THR A 263 21.54 -10.64 -3.78
C THR A 263 21.34 -10.35 -5.26
N SER A 264 20.18 -10.65 -5.81
CA SER A 264 19.87 -10.54 -7.24
C SER A 264 18.84 -9.45 -7.57
N ILE A 265 18.22 -8.83 -6.56
CA ILE A 265 17.26 -7.73 -6.79
C ILE A 265 18.01 -6.47 -7.22
N LEU A 266 17.62 -5.93 -8.37
CA LEU A 266 18.19 -4.68 -8.87
C LEU A 266 17.71 -3.51 -7.99
N PRO A 267 18.61 -2.59 -7.56
CA PRO A 267 18.24 -1.42 -6.77
C PRO A 267 17.11 -0.60 -7.41
N GLU A 268 17.07 -0.48 -8.73
CA GLU A 268 16.09 0.25 -9.51
C GLU A 268 14.66 -0.37 -9.43
N SER A 269 14.55 -1.62 -8.96
CA SER A 269 13.26 -2.28 -8.72
C SER A 269 12.74 -2.10 -7.30
N LEU A 270 13.50 -1.43 -6.44
CA LEU A 270 13.14 -1.18 -5.05
C LEU A 270 12.63 0.25 -4.88
N ASP A 271 11.38 0.40 -4.52
CA ASP A 271 10.80 1.66 -4.07
C ASP A 271 10.63 1.65 -2.55
N THR A 272 11.40 2.49 -1.87
CA THR A 272 11.25 2.68 -0.42
C THR A 272 9.92 3.36 -0.08
N CYS A 273 9.65 3.60 1.21
CA CYS A 273 8.38 4.14 1.68
C CYS A 273 7.90 5.33 0.83
N GLU A 274 6.76 5.17 0.16
CA GLU A 274 6.14 6.19 -0.68
C GLU A 274 5.22 7.15 0.09
N GLY A 275 4.89 6.81 1.34
CA GLY A 275 4.03 7.63 2.18
C GLY A 275 4.52 9.08 2.27
N GLY A 276 3.65 10.04 1.97
CA GLY A 276 3.98 11.46 1.92
C GLY A 276 4.93 11.88 0.79
N ARG A 277 5.44 10.94 -0.01
CA ARG A 277 6.33 11.19 -1.16
C ARG A 277 5.60 11.05 -2.50
N TYR A 278 4.93 9.95 -2.73
CA TYR A 278 4.16 9.63 -3.92
C TYR A 278 2.78 9.06 -3.60
N SER A 279 2.52 8.72 -2.34
CA SER A 279 1.22 8.23 -1.88
C SER A 279 0.78 8.89 -0.58
N CYS A 280 -0.52 8.81 -0.31
CA CYS A 280 -1.14 9.21 0.96
C CYS A 280 -2.39 8.37 1.22
N TYR A 281 -2.96 8.52 2.41
CA TYR A 281 -4.24 7.92 2.78
C TYR A 281 -5.26 9.01 3.13
N ILE A 282 -6.49 8.84 2.67
CA ILE A 282 -7.64 9.68 3.02
C ILE A 282 -8.72 8.78 3.63
N GLY A 283 -9.10 9.05 4.87
CA GLY A 283 -10.12 8.29 5.59
C GLY A 283 -11.56 8.68 5.22
N ALA A 284 -12.52 7.84 5.62
CA ALA A 284 -13.96 8.13 5.43
C ALA A 284 -14.43 9.42 6.15
N ASP A 285 -13.66 9.88 7.12
CA ASP A 285 -13.85 11.13 7.85
C ASP A 285 -13.25 12.37 7.14
N MET A 286 -12.71 12.20 5.93
CA MET A 286 -12.01 13.23 5.16
C MET A 286 -10.71 13.73 5.82
N MET A 287 -10.12 12.91 6.67
CA MET A 287 -8.80 13.18 7.22
C MET A 287 -7.71 12.56 6.32
N MET A 288 -6.71 13.36 5.97
CA MET A 288 -5.58 12.95 5.13
C MET A 288 -4.32 12.77 5.97
N VAL A 289 -3.64 11.64 5.79
CA VAL A 289 -2.37 11.33 6.46
C VAL A 289 -1.36 10.78 5.44
N PRO A 290 -0.04 10.90 5.69
CA PRO A 290 0.99 10.35 4.81
C PRO A 290 0.91 8.83 4.64
N CYS A 291 0.42 8.12 5.65
CA CYS A 291 0.31 6.66 5.66
C CYS A 291 -0.84 6.22 6.57
N SER A 292 -1.64 5.25 6.14
CA SER A 292 -2.78 4.70 6.90
C SER A 292 -2.40 4.09 8.26
N PHE A 293 -1.12 3.84 8.50
CA PHE A 293 -0.58 3.39 9.78
C PHE A 293 -0.28 4.52 10.78
N ASP A 294 -0.53 5.79 10.45
CA ASP A 294 -0.46 6.89 11.42
C ASP A 294 -1.68 6.90 12.34
N GLN A 295 -1.84 5.82 13.10
CA GLN A 295 -2.96 5.64 14.04
C GLN A 295 -2.93 6.64 15.23
N LYS A 296 -1.80 7.29 15.46
CA LYS A 296 -1.64 8.34 16.48
C LYS A 296 -2.01 9.73 15.96
N LYS A 297 -2.40 9.84 14.69
CA LYS A 297 -2.84 11.09 14.05
C LYS A 297 -1.81 12.24 14.13
N ARG A 298 -0.51 11.89 14.11
CA ARG A 298 0.59 12.86 14.27
C ARG A 298 0.74 13.81 13.08
N TYR A 299 0.31 13.34 11.91
CA TYR A 299 0.45 14.04 10.63
C TYR A 299 -0.89 14.23 9.91
N GLU A 300 -1.99 14.14 10.68
CA GLU A 300 -3.35 14.26 10.16
C GLU A 300 -3.68 15.69 9.75
N VAL A 301 -4.37 15.85 8.62
CA VAL A 301 -4.84 17.12 8.07
C VAL A 301 -6.29 16.98 7.61
N SER A 302 -7.16 17.93 7.93
CA SER A 302 -8.57 17.93 7.52
C SER A 302 -8.73 18.43 6.08
N LEU A 303 -9.40 17.64 5.25
CA LEU A 303 -9.80 18.04 3.89
C LEU A 303 -11.16 18.76 3.86
N ARG A 304 -11.76 19.00 5.03
CA ARG A 304 -12.93 19.88 5.14
C ARG A 304 -12.58 21.35 5.00
N ASP A 305 -11.32 21.69 5.29
CA ASP A 305 -10.83 23.06 5.41
C ASP A 305 -9.82 23.42 4.32
N MET A 306 -9.32 22.44 3.56
CA MET A 306 -8.30 22.68 2.53
C MET A 306 -8.37 21.68 1.38
N THR A 307 -7.68 21.98 0.29
CA THR A 307 -7.55 21.07 -0.86
C THR A 307 -6.56 19.93 -0.59
N ILE A 308 -6.61 18.87 -1.40
CA ILE A 308 -5.61 17.80 -1.34
C ILE A 308 -4.20 18.34 -1.61
N GLU A 309 -4.06 19.34 -2.49
CA GLU A 309 -2.77 19.96 -2.78
C GLU A 309 -2.22 20.74 -1.58
N ASP A 310 -3.07 21.52 -0.89
CA ASP A 310 -2.68 22.26 0.30
C ASP A 310 -2.30 21.29 1.43
N ALA A 311 -3.09 20.23 1.63
CA ALA A 311 -2.80 19.17 2.59
C ALA A 311 -1.48 18.46 2.29
N TRP A 312 -1.23 18.14 1.00
CA TRP A 312 0.02 17.53 0.53
C TRP A 312 1.25 18.39 0.81
N ASN A 313 1.11 19.71 0.72
CA ASN A 313 2.18 20.68 0.98
C ASN A 313 2.16 21.24 2.41
N SER A 314 1.32 20.71 3.30
CA SER A 314 1.20 21.18 4.69
C SER A 314 2.45 20.90 5.53
N GLU A 315 2.59 21.66 6.63
CA GLU A 315 3.66 21.45 7.61
C GLU A 315 3.61 20.03 8.22
N ALA A 316 2.42 19.45 8.42
CA ALA A 316 2.26 18.10 8.94
C ALA A 316 2.93 17.06 8.02
N PHE A 317 2.70 17.15 6.72
CA PHE A 317 3.33 16.27 5.72
C PHE A 317 4.83 16.55 5.61
N GLU A 318 5.26 17.81 5.72
CA GLU A 318 6.68 18.15 5.66
C GLU A 318 7.43 17.62 6.91
N ARG A 319 6.85 17.68 8.10
CA ARG A 319 7.43 17.02 9.30
C ARG A 319 7.62 15.52 9.09
N PHE A 320 6.64 14.83 8.46
CA PHE A 320 6.78 13.41 8.14
C PHE A 320 7.94 13.15 7.16
N ARG A 321 8.04 13.94 6.08
CA ARG A 321 9.13 13.86 5.08
C ARG A 321 10.50 14.11 5.70
N ASN A 322 10.59 15.07 6.61
CA ASN A 322 11.83 15.40 7.29
C ASN A 322 12.37 14.27 8.17
N ARG A 323 11.48 13.43 8.74
CA ARG A 323 11.93 12.19 9.40
C ARG A 323 12.68 11.27 8.43
N MET A 324 12.18 11.11 7.21
CA MET A 324 12.82 10.26 6.20
C MET A 324 14.15 10.87 5.73
N ARG A 325 14.19 12.20 5.47
CA ARG A 325 15.43 12.89 5.08
C ARG A 325 16.49 12.84 6.17
N GLY A 326 16.09 12.95 7.43
CA GLY A 326 16.98 12.89 8.59
C GLY A 326 17.36 11.48 9.03
N ALA A 327 16.77 10.44 8.43
CA ALA A 327 17.04 9.07 8.84
C ALA A 327 18.48 8.63 8.50
N CYS A 328 19.04 7.75 9.32
CA CYS A 328 20.28 7.02 9.07
C CYS A 328 21.48 7.90 8.64
N PRO A 329 21.86 8.94 9.40
CA PRO A 329 23.01 9.75 9.05
C PRO A 329 24.27 8.87 8.96
N GLY A 330 24.98 8.96 7.84
CA GLY A 330 26.22 8.19 7.57
C GLY A 330 26.01 6.72 7.14
N CYS A 331 24.79 6.29 6.86
CA CYS A 331 24.54 4.95 6.29
C CYS A 331 24.71 4.96 4.77
N GLU A 332 25.54 4.06 4.25
CA GLU A 332 25.78 3.91 2.80
C GLU A 332 24.53 3.49 2.00
N LYS A 333 23.54 2.85 2.66
CA LYS A 333 22.29 2.41 2.04
C LYS A 333 21.16 3.44 2.15
N LYS A 334 21.45 4.64 2.68
CA LYS A 334 20.44 5.67 2.96
C LYS A 334 19.57 6.00 1.74
N GLU A 335 20.20 6.20 0.59
CA GLU A 335 19.51 6.59 -0.65
C GLU A 335 18.52 5.53 -1.14
N LEU A 336 18.78 4.25 -0.87
CA LEU A 336 17.88 3.14 -1.23
C LEU A 336 16.83 2.85 -0.18
N CYS A 337 17.11 3.12 1.11
CA CYS A 337 16.29 2.64 2.22
C CYS A 337 15.51 3.75 2.94
N MET A 338 16.08 4.97 2.99
CA MET A 338 15.55 6.14 3.74
C MET A 338 15.12 5.80 5.18
N GLY A 339 15.81 4.85 5.83
CA GLY A 339 15.54 4.41 7.20
C GLY A 339 14.35 3.45 7.36
N GLY A 340 13.71 3.03 6.27
CA GLY A 340 12.55 2.14 6.30
C GLY A 340 11.29 2.87 6.77
N CYS A 341 10.56 2.31 7.76
CA CYS A 341 9.30 2.87 8.22
C CYS A 341 9.50 4.05 9.19
N PRO A 342 9.09 5.28 8.82
CA PRO A 342 9.23 6.44 9.72
C PRO A 342 8.25 6.44 10.90
N LEU A 343 7.17 5.66 10.83
CA LEU A 343 6.16 5.56 11.89
C LEU A 343 6.52 4.51 12.95
N MET A 344 7.11 3.41 12.52
CA MET A 344 7.39 2.21 13.32
C MET A 344 8.80 1.71 13.04
N PRO A 345 9.85 2.38 13.58
CA PRO A 345 11.22 1.95 13.34
C PRO A 345 11.54 0.54 13.86
N GLU A 346 10.74 0.04 14.80
CA GLU A 346 10.90 -1.30 15.38
C GLU A 346 10.63 -2.46 14.41
N ILE A 347 9.88 -2.24 13.31
CA ILE A 347 9.61 -3.31 12.33
C ILE A 347 10.69 -3.42 11.24
N VAL A 348 11.64 -2.50 11.23
CA VAL A 348 12.61 -2.39 10.12
C VAL A 348 13.68 -3.48 10.24
N PHE A 349 13.87 -4.26 9.21
CA PHE A 349 14.90 -5.31 9.14
C PHE A 349 16.32 -4.71 8.99
N CYS A 350 16.77 -4.04 10.04
CA CYS A 350 18.08 -3.39 10.09
C CYS A 350 18.59 -3.33 11.54
N ASP A 351 19.89 -3.51 11.75
CA ASP A 351 20.55 -3.50 13.08
C ASP A 351 20.86 -2.09 13.58
N SER A 352 20.65 -1.07 12.76
CA SER A 352 21.07 0.29 13.12
C SER A 352 20.17 0.90 14.19
N ASP A 353 20.75 1.16 15.36
CA ASP A 353 20.11 1.92 16.45
C ASP A 353 19.94 3.42 16.14
N LYS A 354 20.61 3.90 15.06
CA LYS A 354 20.68 5.31 14.67
C LYS A 354 19.71 5.66 13.52
N ARG A 355 18.68 4.85 13.27
CA ARG A 355 17.77 5.06 12.14
C ARG A 355 17.08 6.41 12.13
N TYR A 356 16.67 6.88 13.30
CA TYR A 356 16.03 8.21 13.45
C TYR A 356 16.69 8.97 14.59
N VAL A 357 16.95 10.25 14.35
CA VAL A 357 17.34 11.16 15.43
C VAL A 357 16.16 11.22 16.41
N LYS A 358 16.43 11.03 17.70
CA LYS A 358 15.40 11.18 18.75
C LYS A 358 14.82 12.59 18.61
N GLU A 359 13.54 12.68 18.27
CA GLU A 359 12.81 13.92 18.50
C GLU A 359 12.78 14.13 20.00
N GLU A 360 13.32 15.27 20.47
CA GLU A 360 13.02 15.73 21.80
C GLU A 360 11.49 15.92 21.86
N GLU A 361 10.84 15.12 22.71
CA GLU A 361 9.43 15.29 23.02
C GLU A 361 9.25 16.69 23.59
N LYS A 362 8.74 17.63 22.76
CA LYS A 362 8.29 18.95 23.19
C LYS A 362 6.80 18.91 23.45
#